data_187886b9800d58e5cc97c918b4ead657
#
_entry.id   187886b9800d58e5cc97c918b4ead657
#
_cell.length_a   1.000
_cell.length_b   1.000
_cell.length_c   1.000
_cell.angle_alpha   90.00
_cell.angle_beta   90.00
_cell.angle_gamma   90.00
#
_symmetry.space_group_name_H-M   'P 1'
#
loop_
_entity.id
_entity.type
_entity.pdbx_description
1 polymer ?
#
loop_
_entity_poly.entity_id
_entity_poly.type
_entity_poly.pdbx_seq_one_letter_code
_entity_poly.pdbx_strand_id
1 'polypeptide(L)'
;MSDLNGRSSLGGAGGAGMINCKDCNFSHGFTSFTHGYVQGNKGEMYPCCTNGFQCQGCGKFTARTKTEPFAESHFSHTLEGVPSEQRAHRIELIQGWVRGLEYNMKKKPKKEWRPEWEQKLINYNRELSTVTPEELKAIKDKREESDREYAASLICDCGGELKRGQIFFCPQCKGKNLKYDMRIIT
;
A
#
# COMPACT_ATOMS: atom_id res chain seq x y z
N MET A 1 20.95 7.20 -9.91
CA MET A 1 20.60 6.85 -8.51
C MET A 1 20.25 8.15 -7.81
N SER A 2 19.00 8.57 -7.86
CA SER A 2 18.54 9.78 -7.19
C SER A 2 18.16 9.40 -5.75
N ASP A 3 18.88 10.00 -4.80
CA ASP A 3 18.66 9.88 -3.38
C ASP A 3 17.24 10.28 -3.00
N LEU A 4 16.53 9.34 -2.36
CA LEU A 4 15.28 9.59 -1.66
C LEU A 4 15.51 10.34 -0.33
N ASN A 5 16.54 11.17 -0.26
CA ASN A 5 16.88 11.99 0.89
C ASN A 5 16.00 13.22 0.94
N GLY A 6 15.06 13.26 1.86
CA GLY A 6 14.33 14.46 2.23
C GLY A 6 12.81 14.32 2.39
N ARG A 7 12.22 13.15 2.18
CA ARG A 7 10.78 12.98 2.41
C ARG A 7 10.54 12.43 3.80
N SER A 8 10.10 13.28 4.71
CA SER A 8 9.65 12.86 6.03
C SER A 8 8.38 12.02 5.90
N SER A 9 8.46 10.73 6.23
CA SER A 9 7.28 9.91 6.44
C SER A 9 6.58 10.38 7.71
N LEU A 10 5.41 10.99 7.57
CA LEU A 10 4.56 11.31 8.70
C LEU A 10 3.86 10.04 9.16
N GLY A 11 3.95 9.78 10.45
CA GLY A 11 3.66 8.54 11.13
C GLY A 11 2.39 7.80 10.72
N GLY A 12 2.54 6.49 10.59
CA GLY A 12 1.47 5.52 10.49
C GLY A 12 1.70 4.40 11.50
N ALA A 13 0.67 3.60 11.78
CA ALA A 13 0.79 2.43 12.61
C ALA A 13 1.87 1.49 12.04
N GLY A 14 2.90 1.23 12.81
CA GLY A 14 4.04 0.44 12.40
C GLY A 14 4.39 -0.64 13.41
N GLY A 15 5.21 -1.58 13.01
CA GLY A 15 5.80 -2.57 13.88
C GLY A 15 7.32 -2.50 13.81
N ALA A 16 7.99 -2.60 14.95
CA ALA A 16 9.40 -2.89 15.01
C ALA A 16 9.60 -4.30 15.55
N GLY A 17 10.57 -5.00 15.03
CA GLY A 17 10.86 -6.35 15.46
C GLY A 17 12.33 -6.70 15.35
N MET A 18 12.68 -7.79 16.02
CA MET A 18 13.98 -8.41 15.95
C MET A 18 13.83 -9.82 15.43
N ILE A 19 14.75 -10.22 14.59
CA ILE A 19 14.92 -11.59 14.13
C ILE A 19 16.21 -12.11 14.68
N ASN A 20 16.13 -13.21 15.40
CA ASN A 20 17.30 -13.87 16.01
C ASN A 20 17.41 -15.28 15.45
N CYS A 21 18.57 -15.65 14.96
CA CYS A 21 18.87 -17.02 14.59
C CYS A 21 19.25 -17.82 15.85
N LYS A 22 18.65 -19.00 15.99
CA LYS A 22 18.96 -19.91 17.09
C LYS A 22 20.20 -20.77 16.86
N ASP A 23 20.62 -20.87 15.58
CA ASP A 23 21.74 -21.70 15.17
C ASP A 23 23.08 -20.90 15.12
N CYS A 24 23.00 -19.56 15.14
CA CYS A 24 24.16 -18.68 15.20
C CYS A 24 23.79 -17.35 15.88
N ASN A 25 24.74 -16.44 16.04
CA ASN A 25 24.56 -15.17 16.72
C ASN A 25 23.96 -14.06 15.82
N PHE A 26 23.39 -14.42 14.67
CA PHE A 26 22.76 -13.42 13.79
C PHE A 26 21.54 -12.81 14.46
N SER A 27 21.48 -11.48 14.46
CA SER A 27 20.34 -10.68 14.90
C SER A 27 20.12 -9.53 13.92
N HIS A 28 18.87 -9.26 13.58
CA HIS A 28 18.49 -8.18 12.66
C HIS A 28 17.22 -7.49 13.12
N GLY A 29 17.33 -6.16 13.31
CA GLY A 29 16.18 -5.30 13.58
C GLY A 29 15.48 -4.92 12.27
N PHE A 30 14.15 -4.87 12.28
CA PHE A 30 13.38 -4.37 11.16
C PHE A 30 12.23 -3.48 11.63
N THR A 31 11.86 -2.55 10.77
CA THR A 31 10.65 -1.74 10.92
C THR A 31 9.76 -1.94 9.71
N SER A 32 8.47 -2.06 9.92
CA SER A 32 7.48 -2.10 8.85
C SER A 32 6.39 -1.09 9.17
N PHE A 33 5.96 -0.35 8.16
CA PHE A 33 4.82 0.56 8.28
C PHE A 33 3.71 0.01 7.36
N THR A 34 2.52 -0.20 7.94
CA THR A 34 1.36 -0.63 7.16
C THR A 34 0.70 0.53 6.44
N HIS A 35 0.80 1.73 7.02
CA HIS A 35 0.27 2.97 6.47
C HIS A 35 1.19 4.12 6.81
N GLY A 36 1.48 4.94 5.84
CA GLY A 36 2.26 6.15 5.97
C GLY A 36 2.00 7.07 4.80
N TYR A 37 2.66 8.22 4.78
CA TYR A 37 2.52 9.21 3.73
C TYR A 37 3.88 9.71 3.28
N VAL A 38 3.98 9.98 1.97
CA VAL A 38 5.08 10.71 1.37
C VAL A 38 4.55 12.06 0.93
N GLN A 39 5.19 13.14 1.36
CA GLN A 39 4.81 14.49 0.95
C GLN A 39 5.36 14.83 -0.43
N GLY A 40 4.51 15.33 -1.32
CA GLY A 40 4.88 15.85 -2.61
C GLY A 40 5.45 17.27 -2.53
N ASN A 41 5.92 17.77 -3.67
CA ASN A 41 6.61 19.08 -3.74
C ASN A 41 5.69 20.28 -3.46
N LYS A 42 4.37 20.12 -3.64
CA LYS A 42 3.37 21.16 -3.39
C LYS A 42 2.57 20.90 -2.09
N GLY A 43 3.04 19.98 -1.25
CA GLY A 43 2.40 19.63 0.01
C GLY A 43 1.35 18.52 -0.09
N GLU A 44 1.15 17.92 -1.25
CA GLU A 44 0.24 16.80 -1.42
C GLU A 44 0.74 15.58 -0.63
N MET A 45 -0.18 14.79 -0.09
CA MET A 45 0.12 13.58 0.68
C MET A 45 -0.18 12.34 -0.15
N TYR A 46 0.83 11.52 -0.39
CA TYR A 46 0.70 10.26 -1.12
C TYR A 46 0.72 9.10 -0.11
N PRO A 47 -0.35 8.30 -0.02
CA PRO A 47 -0.34 7.12 0.85
C PRO A 47 0.79 6.17 0.45
N CYS A 48 1.44 5.59 1.44
CA CYS A 48 2.48 4.60 1.20
C CYS A 48 2.47 3.48 2.23
N CYS A 49 3.04 2.36 1.87
CA CYS A 49 3.32 1.28 2.80
C CYS A 49 4.75 0.78 2.62
N THR A 50 5.42 0.51 3.74
CA THR A 50 6.78 -0.04 3.75
C THR A 50 6.72 -1.47 4.25
N ASN A 51 7.25 -2.39 3.47
CA ASN A 51 7.27 -3.80 3.79
C ASN A 51 8.71 -4.32 3.83
N GLY A 52 8.94 -5.29 4.73
CA GLY A 52 10.19 -6.03 4.79
C GLY A 52 10.22 -7.18 3.78
N PHE A 53 11.37 -7.39 3.18
CA PHE A 53 11.64 -8.45 2.20
C PHE A 53 12.94 -9.16 2.52
N GLN A 54 13.02 -10.43 2.12
CA GLN A 54 14.27 -11.18 2.10
C GLN A 54 14.61 -11.58 0.66
N CYS A 55 15.86 -11.35 0.27
CA CYS A 55 16.40 -11.84 -0.99
C CYS A 55 16.53 -13.36 -0.98
N GLN A 56 15.96 -14.03 -1.97
CA GLN A 56 16.03 -15.49 -2.09
C GLN A 56 17.41 -15.99 -2.51
N GLY A 57 18.23 -15.15 -3.13
CA GLY A 57 19.60 -15.49 -3.51
C GLY A 57 20.58 -15.32 -2.35
N CYS A 58 20.83 -14.09 -1.91
CA CYS A 58 21.87 -13.81 -0.90
C CYS A 58 21.35 -13.81 0.55
N GLY A 59 20.04 -13.79 0.79
CA GLY A 59 19.44 -13.76 2.12
C GLY A 59 19.39 -12.36 2.78
N LYS A 60 19.88 -11.31 2.11
CA LYS A 60 19.85 -9.93 2.61
C LYS A 60 18.42 -9.48 2.92
N PHE A 61 18.25 -8.85 4.08
CA PHE A 61 16.99 -8.16 4.41
C PHE A 61 17.02 -6.74 3.90
N THR A 62 15.87 -6.31 3.39
CA THR A 62 15.70 -4.93 2.92
C THR A 62 14.23 -4.50 3.08
N ALA A 63 14.00 -3.22 3.23
CA ALA A 63 12.66 -2.65 3.15
C ALA A 63 12.41 -2.08 1.76
N ARG A 64 11.16 -2.13 1.31
CA ARG A 64 10.71 -1.45 0.10
C ARG A 64 9.41 -0.72 0.40
N THR A 65 9.34 0.53 -0.05
CA THR A 65 8.16 1.37 0.10
C THR A 65 7.41 1.39 -1.22
N LYS A 66 6.14 0.99 -1.17
CA LYS A 66 5.19 1.24 -2.25
C LYS A 66 4.47 2.54 -1.95
N THR A 67 4.62 3.53 -2.80
CA THR A 67 3.87 4.79 -2.73
C THR A 67 2.69 4.71 -3.70
N GLU A 68 1.52 5.12 -3.26
CA GLU A 68 0.35 5.23 -4.13
C GLU A 68 0.58 6.31 -5.21
N PRO A 69 0.18 6.09 -6.47
CA PRO A 69 0.46 7.01 -7.57
C PRO A 69 -0.35 8.30 -7.53
N PHE A 70 -1.35 8.38 -6.64
CA PHE A 70 -2.24 9.53 -6.50
C PHE A 70 -2.20 10.10 -5.09
N ALA A 71 -2.24 11.43 -5.00
CA ALA A 71 -2.33 12.12 -3.73
C ALA A 71 -3.66 11.79 -3.02
N GLU A 72 -3.59 11.65 -1.69
CA GLU A 72 -4.77 11.38 -0.89
C GLU A 72 -5.77 12.54 -0.98
N SER A 73 -7.02 12.20 -1.18
CA SER A 73 -8.13 13.15 -1.10
C SER A 73 -8.80 13.05 0.26
N HIS A 74 -9.13 14.17 0.86
CA HIS A 74 -9.95 14.19 2.08
C HIS A 74 -11.32 13.55 1.85
N PHE A 75 -11.88 12.94 2.89
CA PHE A 75 -13.13 12.18 2.85
C PHE A 75 -14.33 13.06 2.47
N SER A 76 -14.62 13.15 1.19
CA SER A 76 -15.86 13.66 0.64
C SER A 76 -16.42 12.62 -0.32
N HIS A 77 -17.75 12.51 -0.42
CA HIS A 77 -18.43 11.55 -1.30
C HIS A 77 -18.69 12.12 -2.71
N THR A 78 -18.16 13.31 -3.02
CA THR A 78 -18.36 14.00 -4.29
C THR A 78 -17.06 14.19 -5.04
N LEU A 79 -17.14 14.32 -6.36
CA LEU A 79 -16.02 14.69 -7.24
C LEU A 79 -15.96 16.19 -7.50
N GLU A 80 -17.03 16.92 -7.13
CA GLU A 80 -17.10 18.36 -7.26
C GLU A 80 -16.09 19.06 -6.33
N GLY A 81 -15.38 20.04 -6.87
CA GLY A 81 -14.39 20.81 -6.11
C GLY A 81 -13.12 20.07 -5.68
N VAL A 82 -12.96 18.79 -6.07
CA VAL A 82 -11.74 18.02 -5.75
C VAL A 82 -10.59 18.50 -6.65
N PRO A 83 -9.43 18.88 -6.05
CA PRO A 83 -8.25 19.24 -6.84
C PRO A 83 -7.83 18.13 -7.81
N SER A 84 -7.31 18.51 -8.98
CA SER A 84 -6.95 17.57 -10.06
C SER A 84 -6.00 16.47 -9.58
N GLU A 85 -5.05 16.82 -8.72
CA GLU A 85 -4.04 15.90 -8.15
C GLU A 85 -4.67 14.80 -7.26
N GLN A 86 -5.81 15.12 -6.64
CA GLN A 86 -6.53 14.22 -5.72
C GLN A 86 -7.71 13.52 -6.37
N ARG A 87 -8.15 14.02 -7.55
CA ARG A 87 -9.36 13.53 -8.22
C ARG A 87 -9.28 12.06 -8.58
N ALA A 88 -8.13 11.61 -9.08
CA ALA A 88 -7.90 10.22 -9.43
C ALA A 88 -8.04 9.29 -8.21
N HIS A 89 -7.44 9.64 -7.09
CA HIS A 89 -7.58 8.90 -5.83
C HIS A 89 -9.04 8.83 -5.37
N ARG A 90 -9.78 9.96 -5.49
CA ARG A 90 -11.19 10.00 -5.14
C ARG A 90 -12.03 9.08 -6.00
N ILE A 91 -11.79 9.04 -7.32
CA ILE A 91 -12.49 8.14 -8.24
C ILE A 91 -12.26 6.67 -7.83
N GLU A 92 -11.01 6.28 -7.54
CA GLU A 92 -10.68 4.94 -7.08
C GLU A 92 -11.37 4.57 -5.75
N LEU A 93 -11.45 5.52 -4.79
CA LEU A 93 -12.17 5.32 -3.54
C LEU A 93 -13.65 5.07 -3.77
N ILE A 94 -14.31 5.92 -4.58
CA ILE A 94 -15.74 5.77 -4.90
C ILE A 94 -15.98 4.42 -5.58
N GLN A 95 -15.15 4.02 -6.55
CA GLN A 95 -15.23 2.71 -7.19
C GLN A 95 -15.06 1.56 -6.18
N GLY A 96 -14.15 1.72 -5.21
CA GLY A 96 -13.96 0.75 -4.12
C GLY A 96 -15.20 0.62 -3.24
N TRP A 97 -15.85 1.73 -2.90
CA TRP A 97 -17.09 1.73 -2.11
C TRP A 97 -18.25 1.12 -2.87
N VAL A 98 -18.41 1.41 -4.16
CA VAL A 98 -19.42 0.76 -5.01
C VAL A 98 -19.25 -0.76 -4.97
N ARG A 99 -18.05 -1.27 -5.27
CA ARG A 99 -17.77 -2.73 -5.21
C ARG A 99 -18.06 -3.32 -3.83
N GLY A 100 -17.69 -2.60 -2.75
CA GLY A 100 -17.94 -3.02 -1.38
C GLY A 100 -19.43 -3.09 -1.03
N LEU A 101 -20.22 -2.11 -1.47
CA LEU A 101 -21.67 -2.09 -1.26
C LEU A 101 -22.35 -3.22 -2.04
N GLU A 102 -22.05 -3.39 -3.32
CA GLU A 102 -22.58 -4.46 -4.17
C GLU A 102 -22.29 -5.86 -3.57
N TYR A 103 -21.06 -6.08 -3.11
CA TYR A 103 -20.67 -7.32 -2.45
C TYR A 103 -21.48 -7.57 -1.17
N ASN A 104 -21.65 -6.53 -0.32
CA ASN A 104 -22.39 -6.65 0.92
C ASN A 104 -23.89 -6.88 0.67
N MET A 105 -24.48 -6.20 -0.32
CA MET A 105 -25.88 -6.39 -0.69
C MET A 105 -26.13 -7.78 -1.25
N LYS A 106 -25.19 -8.35 -2.00
CA LYS A 106 -25.26 -9.73 -2.50
C LYS A 106 -25.16 -10.75 -1.38
N LYS A 107 -24.27 -10.55 -0.40
CA LYS A 107 -24.08 -11.50 0.71
C LYS A 107 -25.12 -11.39 1.82
N LYS A 108 -25.71 -10.21 2.04
CA LYS A 108 -26.62 -9.92 3.15
C LYS A 108 -27.91 -9.26 2.63
N PRO A 109 -28.71 -9.98 1.80
CA PRO A 109 -29.85 -9.38 1.10
C PRO A 109 -30.98 -8.90 2.02
N LYS A 110 -31.09 -9.45 3.25
CA LYS A 110 -32.17 -9.12 4.21
C LYS A 110 -31.72 -8.17 5.33
N LYS A 111 -30.58 -7.46 5.19
CA LYS A 111 -30.11 -6.57 6.25
C LYS A 111 -30.93 -5.28 6.29
N GLU A 112 -31.27 -4.83 7.50
CA GLU A 112 -32.03 -3.58 7.76
C GLU A 112 -31.40 -2.33 7.12
N TRP A 113 -30.07 -2.32 6.94
CA TRP A 113 -29.35 -1.19 6.32
C TRP A 113 -29.36 -1.20 4.79
N ARG A 114 -30.06 -2.13 4.16
CA ARG A 114 -30.13 -2.25 2.70
C ARG A 114 -30.60 -0.96 2.00
N PRO A 115 -31.68 -0.27 2.48
CA PRO A 115 -32.12 0.96 1.87
C PRO A 115 -31.06 2.07 1.88
N GLU A 116 -30.29 2.19 2.96
CA GLU A 116 -29.19 3.14 3.06
C GLU A 116 -28.07 2.81 2.07
N TRP A 117 -27.74 1.52 1.91
CA TRP A 117 -26.73 1.07 0.96
C TRP A 117 -27.15 1.32 -0.49
N GLU A 118 -28.41 1.08 -0.81
CA GLU A 118 -28.99 1.37 -2.14
C GLU A 118 -28.91 2.85 -2.46
N GLN A 119 -29.25 3.71 -1.51
CA GLN A 119 -29.13 5.15 -1.70
C GLN A 119 -27.68 5.62 -1.87
N LYS A 120 -26.75 5.08 -1.11
CA LYS A 120 -25.32 5.35 -1.27
C LYS A 120 -24.82 4.90 -2.66
N LEU A 121 -25.24 3.71 -3.10
CA LEU A 121 -24.88 3.18 -4.41
C LEU A 121 -25.36 4.09 -5.55
N ILE A 122 -26.61 4.58 -5.47
CA ILE A 122 -27.16 5.54 -6.44
C ILE A 122 -26.31 6.81 -6.47
N ASN A 123 -25.98 7.36 -5.31
CA ASN A 123 -25.17 8.58 -5.21
C ASN A 123 -23.77 8.39 -5.80
N TYR A 124 -23.08 7.29 -5.45
CA TYR A 124 -21.74 6.99 -5.98
C TYR A 124 -21.75 6.76 -7.49
N ASN A 125 -22.73 6.03 -8.01
CA ASN A 125 -22.85 5.82 -9.45
C ASN A 125 -23.12 7.13 -10.21
N ARG A 126 -23.90 8.05 -9.62
CA ARG A 126 -24.08 9.39 -10.18
C ARG A 126 -22.77 10.18 -10.23
N GLU A 127 -21.96 10.16 -9.17
CA GLU A 127 -20.63 10.78 -9.18
C GLU A 127 -19.72 10.15 -10.26
N LEU A 128 -19.69 8.81 -10.34
CA LEU A 128 -18.88 8.12 -11.36
C LEU A 128 -19.36 8.36 -12.79
N SER A 129 -20.63 8.67 -13.01
CA SER A 129 -21.13 8.99 -14.35
C SER A 129 -20.59 10.32 -14.90
N THR A 130 -19.98 11.16 -14.07
CA THR A 130 -19.31 12.39 -14.48
C THR A 130 -17.86 12.17 -14.94
N VAL A 131 -17.33 10.96 -14.76
CA VAL A 131 -15.94 10.59 -15.10
C VAL A 131 -15.90 10.10 -16.53
N THR A 132 -14.98 10.66 -17.34
CA THR A 132 -14.86 10.25 -18.74
C THR A 132 -14.12 8.94 -18.91
N PRO A 133 -14.34 8.20 -20.00
CA PRO A 133 -13.56 6.99 -20.32
C PRO A 133 -12.05 7.25 -20.42
N GLU A 134 -11.67 8.42 -20.94
CA GLU A 134 -10.27 8.85 -21.07
C GLU A 134 -9.63 9.05 -19.68
N GLU A 135 -10.36 9.66 -18.75
CA GLU A 135 -9.93 9.85 -17.38
C GLU A 135 -9.74 8.51 -16.67
N LEU A 136 -10.68 7.58 -16.82
CA LEU A 136 -10.57 6.23 -16.26
C LEU A 136 -9.36 5.47 -16.84
N LYS A 137 -9.12 5.61 -18.15
CA LYS A 137 -7.97 5.00 -18.80
C LYS A 137 -6.66 5.58 -18.23
N ALA A 138 -6.55 6.90 -18.13
CA ALA A 138 -5.35 7.56 -17.60
C ALA A 138 -5.04 7.11 -16.15
N ILE A 139 -6.08 6.97 -15.31
CA ILE A 139 -5.95 6.45 -13.94
C ILE A 139 -5.39 5.03 -13.94
N LYS A 140 -5.98 4.17 -14.80
CA LYS A 140 -5.54 2.77 -14.92
C LYS A 140 -4.10 2.67 -15.40
N ASP A 141 -3.75 3.38 -16.47
CA ASP A 141 -2.41 3.37 -17.05
C ASP A 141 -1.35 3.80 -16.02
N LYS A 142 -1.62 4.88 -15.27
CA LYS A 142 -0.73 5.37 -14.21
C LYS A 142 -0.61 4.37 -13.04
N ARG A 143 -1.69 3.67 -12.69
CA ARG A 143 -1.67 2.61 -11.68
C ARG A 143 -0.80 1.44 -12.12
N GLU A 144 -0.97 0.98 -13.36
CA GLU A 144 -0.19 -0.12 -13.93
C GLU A 144 1.30 0.23 -14.05
N GLU A 145 1.63 1.48 -14.39
CA GLU A 145 3.01 1.98 -14.42
C GLU A 145 3.63 1.93 -13.02
N SER A 146 2.96 2.48 -12.01
CA SER A 146 3.42 2.45 -10.62
C SER A 146 3.60 1.01 -10.10
N ASP A 147 2.70 0.11 -10.44
CA ASP A 147 2.81 -1.31 -10.05
C ASP A 147 4.00 -1.99 -10.73
N ARG A 148 4.29 -1.67 -12.02
CA ARG A 148 5.49 -2.17 -12.73
C ARG A 148 6.78 -1.65 -12.10
N GLU A 149 6.85 -0.35 -11.79
CA GLU A 149 8.02 0.26 -11.14
C GLU A 149 8.27 -0.38 -9.76
N TYR A 150 7.20 -0.57 -8.98
CA TYR A 150 7.32 -1.24 -7.69
C TYR A 150 7.79 -2.70 -7.86
N ALA A 151 7.20 -3.45 -8.79
CA ALA A 151 7.62 -4.82 -9.07
C ALA A 151 9.11 -4.89 -9.49
N ALA A 152 9.57 -3.96 -10.33
CA ALA A 152 10.98 -3.86 -10.70
C ALA A 152 11.90 -3.55 -9.51
N SER A 153 11.41 -2.81 -8.51
CA SER A 153 12.15 -2.53 -7.27
C SER A 153 12.32 -3.76 -6.37
N LEU A 154 11.59 -4.85 -6.63
CA LEU A 154 11.66 -6.09 -5.84
C LEU A 154 12.80 -7.03 -6.26
N ILE A 155 13.80 -6.49 -6.92
CA ILE A 155 15.05 -7.19 -7.23
C ILE A 155 16.14 -6.69 -6.28
N CYS A 156 16.90 -7.62 -5.73
CA CYS A 156 18.06 -7.32 -4.88
C CYS A 156 19.28 -6.90 -5.73
N ASP A 157 20.21 -6.17 -5.14
CA ASP A 157 21.48 -5.77 -5.79
C ASP A 157 22.28 -6.98 -6.31
N CYS A 158 22.06 -8.18 -5.76
CA CYS A 158 22.67 -9.43 -6.25
C CYS A 158 21.92 -10.09 -7.41
N GLY A 159 20.84 -9.48 -7.92
CA GLY A 159 19.96 -10.02 -8.94
C GLY A 159 18.88 -11.01 -8.43
N GLY A 160 18.89 -11.35 -7.14
CA GLY A 160 17.91 -12.26 -6.56
C GLY A 160 16.56 -11.60 -6.30
N GLU A 161 15.48 -12.38 -6.41
CA GLU A 161 14.11 -11.93 -6.11
C GLU A 161 13.95 -11.60 -4.62
N LEU A 162 13.29 -10.48 -4.32
CA LEU A 162 12.88 -10.08 -2.97
C LEU A 162 11.48 -10.63 -2.67
N LYS A 163 11.37 -11.51 -1.67
CA LYS A 163 10.07 -12.03 -1.21
C LYS A 163 9.62 -11.37 0.08
N ARG A 164 8.34 -10.98 0.08
CA ARG A 164 7.66 -10.43 1.26
C ARG A 164 7.24 -11.55 2.21
N GLY A 165 7.23 -11.24 3.49
CA GLY A 165 6.65 -12.10 4.52
C GLY A 165 7.70 -12.69 5.44
N GLN A 166 7.56 -13.98 5.78
CA GLN A 166 8.44 -14.64 6.72
C GLN A 166 9.86 -14.72 6.20
N ILE A 167 10.80 -14.52 7.10
CA ILE A 167 12.20 -14.76 6.81
C ILE A 167 12.39 -16.27 6.64
N PHE A 168 12.87 -16.65 5.49
CA PHE A 168 12.93 -18.06 5.09
C PHE A 168 14.15 -18.77 5.63
N PHE A 169 15.26 -18.04 5.82
CA PHE A 169 16.53 -18.58 6.31
C PHE A 169 17.43 -17.47 6.86
N CYS A 170 18.33 -17.84 7.75
CA CYS A 170 19.35 -16.94 8.26
C CYS A 170 20.33 -16.54 7.15
N PRO A 171 20.61 -15.24 6.91
CA PRO A 171 21.57 -14.83 5.88
C PRO A 171 23.00 -15.29 6.19
N GLN A 172 23.33 -15.48 7.45
CA GLN A 172 24.67 -15.87 7.90
C GLN A 172 24.92 -17.39 7.80
N CYS A 173 24.09 -18.22 8.46
CA CYS A 173 24.32 -19.67 8.52
C CYS A 173 23.39 -20.48 7.61
N LYS A 174 22.44 -19.82 6.90
CA LYS A 174 21.40 -20.44 6.06
C LYS A 174 20.42 -21.35 6.82
N GLY A 175 20.54 -21.44 8.14
CA GLY A 175 19.62 -22.19 9.01
C GLY A 175 18.21 -21.58 8.99
N LYS A 176 17.18 -22.40 9.28
CA LYS A 176 15.79 -21.99 9.30
C LYS A 176 15.24 -21.77 10.72
N ASN A 177 16.07 -21.96 11.73
CA ASN A 177 15.69 -21.84 13.14
C ASN A 177 15.73 -20.38 13.59
N LEU A 178 14.72 -19.61 13.14
CA LEU A 178 14.61 -18.17 13.37
C LEU A 178 13.54 -17.88 14.41
N LYS A 179 13.85 -17.04 15.39
CA LYS A 179 12.89 -16.48 16.35
C LYS A 179 12.56 -15.04 15.97
N TYR A 180 11.27 -14.73 15.97
CA TYR A 180 10.73 -13.39 15.73
C TYR A 180 10.25 -12.80 17.04
N ASP A 181 10.75 -11.62 17.38
CA ASP A 181 10.22 -10.77 18.44
C ASP A 181 9.61 -9.53 17.76
N MET A 182 8.29 -9.45 17.72
CA MET A 182 7.58 -8.30 17.16
C MET A 182 6.99 -7.43 18.29
N ARG A 183 7.21 -6.13 18.19
CA ARG A 183 6.51 -5.13 19.01
C ARG A 183 5.69 -4.24 18.10
N ILE A 184 4.40 -4.12 18.39
CA ILE A 184 3.53 -3.14 17.73
C ILE A 184 3.86 -1.79 18.36
N ILE A 185 4.23 -0.83 17.52
CA ILE A 185 4.42 0.57 17.93
C ILE A 185 3.13 1.27 17.51
N THR A 186 2.33 1.66 18.49
CA THR A 186 1.12 2.50 18.32
C THR A 186 1.48 3.97 18.45
#